data_0bca20410fc498e6ec247ea7899be5ea
#
_entry.id   0bca20410fc498e6ec247ea7899be5ea
#
_cell.length_a   1.000
_cell.length_b   1.000
_cell.length_c   1.000
_cell.angle_alpha   90.00
_cell.angle_beta   90.00
_cell.angle_gamma   90.00
#
_symmetry.space_group_name_H-M   'P 1'
#
loop_
_entity.id
_entity.type
_entity.pdbx_description
1 polymer ?
#
loop_
_entity_poly.entity_id
_entity_poly.type
_entity_poly.pdbx_seq_one_letter_code
_entity_poly.pdbx_strand_id
1 'polypeptide(L)'
;AKLFLEKGAEVFALVRPESSHLEALPKDEKLHMVSCGLSNVMDCIGQIGQADAFFHFAWGGVNRQEIDSPQVQAKNVAGSLECIRAAKELGCTMFMDAGSRVEYGLTDGFMQEDIDCHPVNQYGKAKWEFYQKAAPLCTDLGLHYVHLRFFSVYGTGDHPWSIISTLVRELPAGNKVSLSACRHQWNFMYIDDAVEAVYE
;
A
#
# COMPACT_ATOMS: atom_id res chain seq x y z
N ALA A 1 -10.17 4.98 -2.35
CA ALA A 1 -10.92 6.17 -2.82
C ALA A 1 -12.43 5.91 -2.78
N LYS A 2 -12.93 4.87 -3.48
CA LYS A 2 -14.39 4.67 -3.65
C LYS A 2 -15.14 4.68 -2.30
N LEU A 3 -14.77 3.86 -1.33
CA LEU A 3 -15.42 3.81 -0.02
C LEU A 3 -15.42 5.19 0.68
N PHE A 4 -14.30 5.89 0.69
CA PHE A 4 -14.20 7.21 1.32
C PHE A 4 -15.14 8.23 0.69
N LEU A 5 -15.29 8.22 -0.65
CA LEU A 5 -16.26 9.06 -1.36
C LEU A 5 -17.71 8.67 -0.99
N GLU A 6 -18.03 7.39 -0.93
CA GLU A 6 -19.34 6.88 -0.49
C GLU A 6 -19.66 7.28 0.96
N LYS A 7 -18.65 7.40 1.82
CA LYS A 7 -18.78 7.92 3.19
C LYS A 7 -18.78 9.45 3.26
N GLY A 8 -18.70 10.14 2.12
CA GLY A 8 -18.85 11.59 2.01
C GLY A 8 -17.54 12.39 2.10
N ALA A 9 -16.39 11.73 2.18
CA ALA A 9 -15.09 12.39 2.20
C ALA A 9 -14.75 13.05 0.86
N GLU A 10 -13.97 14.12 0.92
CA GLU A 10 -13.26 14.68 -0.23
C GLU A 10 -11.90 13.97 -0.37
N VAL A 11 -11.55 13.54 -1.57
CA VAL A 11 -10.38 12.70 -1.80
C VAL A 11 -9.43 13.34 -2.82
N PHE A 12 -8.19 13.59 -2.41
CA PHE A 12 -7.10 14.01 -3.28
C PHE A 12 -6.25 12.79 -3.64
N ALA A 13 -6.39 12.31 -4.87
CA ALA A 13 -5.61 11.18 -5.36
C ALA A 13 -4.30 11.66 -6.00
N LEU A 14 -3.18 11.42 -5.30
CA LEU A 14 -1.84 11.68 -5.84
C LEU A 14 -1.49 10.54 -6.81
N VAL A 15 -1.46 10.85 -8.08
CA VAL A 15 -1.29 9.87 -9.16
C VAL A 15 -0.07 10.19 -10.01
N ARG A 16 0.70 9.18 -10.38
CA ARG A 16 1.84 9.38 -11.29
C ARG A 16 1.35 9.88 -12.66
N PRO A 17 2.07 10.82 -13.32
CA PRO A 17 1.67 11.39 -14.61
C PRO A 17 1.37 10.35 -15.68
N GLU A 18 2.10 9.23 -15.68
CA GLU A 18 2.01 8.15 -16.67
C GLU A 18 1.31 6.90 -16.12
N SER A 19 0.40 7.05 -15.15
CA SER A 19 -0.31 5.90 -14.59
C SER A 19 -1.32 5.35 -15.60
N SER A 20 -1.22 4.05 -15.90
CA SER A 20 -2.17 3.33 -16.76
C SER A 20 -3.47 2.95 -16.05
N HIS A 21 -3.61 3.23 -14.76
CA HIS A 21 -4.73 2.79 -13.92
C HIS A 21 -5.67 3.92 -13.51
N LEU A 22 -5.57 5.09 -14.15
CA LEU A 22 -6.44 6.24 -13.84
C LEU A 22 -7.91 5.97 -14.11
N GLU A 23 -8.21 5.11 -15.10
CA GLU A 23 -9.57 4.70 -15.44
C GLU A 23 -10.26 3.87 -14.33
N ALA A 24 -9.49 3.29 -13.41
CA ALA A 24 -10.03 2.56 -12.27
C ALA A 24 -10.51 3.49 -11.14
N LEU A 25 -10.17 4.77 -11.19
CA LEU A 25 -10.67 5.74 -10.22
C LEU A 25 -12.15 6.07 -10.50
N PRO A 26 -12.98 6.19 -9.45
CA PRO A 26 -14.38 6.56 -9.62
C PRO A 26 -14.51 7.97 -10.22
N LYS A 27 -15.58 8.21 -10.96
CA LYS A 27 -15.94 9.56 -11.42
C LYS A 27 -16.84 10.19 -10.36
N ASP A 28 -16.29 11.11 -9.59
CA ASP A 28 -16.96 11.78 -8.50
C ASP A 28 -16.46 13.23 -8.41
N GLU A 29 -17.33 14.17 -8.10
CA GLU A 29 -16.99 15.60 -7.99
C GLU A 29 -16.06 15.88 -6.79
N LYS A 30 -16.08 15.02 -5.78
CA LYS A 30 -15.22 15.08 -4.60
C LYS A 30 -13.89 14.36 -4.77
N LEU A 31 -13.61 13.80 -5.97
CA LEU A 31 -12.33 13.20 -6.29
C LEU A 31 -11.47 14.15 -7.11
N HIS A 32 -10.38 14.60 -6.53
CA HIS A 32 -9.42 15.48 -7.17
C HIS A 32 -8.14 14.73 -7.50
N MET A 33 -7.75 14.71 -8.77
CA MET A 33 -6.50 14.08 -9.20
C MET A 33 -5.37 15.11 -9.19
N VAL A 34 -4.31 14.82 -8.45
CA VAL A 34 -3.09 15.61 -8.41
C VAL A 34 -1.96 14.81 -9.06
N SER A 35 -1.41 15.33 -10.15
CA SER A 35 -0.27 14.67 -10.82
C SER A 35 0.98 14.77 -9.96
N CYS A 36 1.40 13.63 -9.41
CA CYS A 36 2.42 13.59 -8.38
C CYS A 36 3.18 12.26 -8.39
N GLY A 37 4.50 12.34 -8.40
CA GLY A 37 5.37 11.20 -8.16
C GLY A 37 5.82 11.13 -6.71
N LEU A 38 6.31 9.96 -6.30
CA LEU A 38 6.84 9.78 -4.93
C LEU A 38 8.06 10.68 -4.64
N SER A 39 8.84 11.03 -5.68
CA SER A 39 10.05 11.85 -5.55
C SER A 39 9.79 13.37 -5.49
N ASN A 40 8.58 13.82 -5.78
CA ASN A 40 8.24 15.25 -5.83
C ASN A 40 6.94 15.59 -5.09
N VAL A 41 6.59 14.82 -4.08
CA VAL A 41 5.35 15.01 -3.32
C VAL A 41 5.26 16.42 -2.71
N MET A 42 6.37 16.95 -2.22
CA MET A 42 6.44 18.30 -1.62
C MET A 42 6.09 19.41 -2.63
N ASP A 43 6.38 19.22 -3.91
CA ASP A 43 6.04 20.20 -4.96
C ASP A 43 4.55 20.17 -5.32
N CYS A 44 3.87 19.07 -5.00
CA CYS A 44 2.49 18.81 -5.43
C CYS A 44 1.45 19.21 -4.37
N ILE A 45 1.80 19.23 -3.09
CA ILE A 45 0.87 19.47 -1.98
C ILE A 45 0.23 20.86 -1.98
N GLY A 46 0.87 21.85 -2.57
CA GLY A 46 0.31 23.21 -2.72
C GLY A 46 -1.01 23.25 -3.52
N GLN A 47 -1.35 22.21 -4.26
CA GLN A 47 -2.61 22.06 -4.98
C GLN A 47 -3.75 21.49 -4.12
N ILE A 48 -3.45 21.02 -2.91
CA ILE A 48 -4.41 20.32 -2.03
C ILE A 48 -4.97 21.27 -0.98
N GLY A 49 -4.16 22.16 -0.45
CA GLY A 49 -4.54 23.06 0.64
C GLY A 49 -4.43 22.38 2.01
N GLN A 50 -5.50 21.76 2.50
CA GLN A 50 -5.52 21.04 3.79
C GLN A 50 -6.12 19.64 3.63
N ALA A 51 -5.70 18.71 4.50
CA ALA A 51 -6.27 17.36 4.59
C ALA A 51 -6.21 16.86 6.04
N ASP A 52 -7.15 15.99 6.42
CA ASP A 52 -7.23 15.42 7.77
C ASP A 52 -6.32 14.22 7.94
N ALA A 53 -6.16 13.41 6.88
CA ALA A 53 -5.39 12.18 6.89
C ALA A 53 -4.64 11.94 5.59
N PHE A 54 -3.48 11.33 5.67
CA PHE A 54 -2.67 10.95 4.52
C PHE A 54 -2.52 9.43 4.45
N PHE A 55 -2.99 8.83 3.35
CA PHE A 55 -2.89 7.39 3.08
C PHE A 55 -1.79 7.13 2.04
N HIS A 56 -0.73 6.47 2.47
CA HIS A 56 0.45 6.21 1.65
C HIS A 56 0.47 4.76 1.14
N PHE A 57 -0.01 4.53 -0.08
CA PHE A 57 0.00 3.22 -0.75
C PHE A 57 1.00 3.15 -1.92
N ALA A 58 1.68 4.24 -2.21
CA ALA A 58 2.63 4.30 -3.32
C ALA A 58 3.93 3.56 -2.99
N TRP A 59 4.35 2.67 -3.89
CA TRP A 59 5.64 1.97 -3.82
C TRP A 59 6.03 1.51 -5.22
N GLY A 60 7.24 1.85 -5.66
CA GLY A 60 7.75 1.44 -6.98
C GLY A 60 8.53 0.14 -6.94
N GLY A 61 8.78 -0.44 -8.11
CA GLY A 61 9.68 -1.58 -8.27
C GLY A 61 9.23 -2.86 -7.57
N VAL A 62 7.92 -3.16 -7.60
CA VAL A 62 7.36 -4.41 -7.05
C VAL A 62 7.35 -5.57 -8.06
N ASN A 63 7.84 -5.34 -9.28
CA ASN A 63 7.98 -6.37 -10.30
C ASN A 63 9.26 -7.22 -10.06
N ARG A 64 9.34 -8.40 -10.73
CA ARG A 64 10.45 -9.35 -10.55
C ARG A 64 11.85 -8.77 -10.82
N GLN A 65 11.96 -7.75 -11.65
CA GLN A 65 13.25 -7.20 -12.06
C GLN A 65 13.79 -6.18 -11.05
N GLU A 66 12.91 -5.48 -10.37
CA GLU A 66 13.24 -4.35 -9.50
C GLU A 66 13.02 -4.61 -8.01
N ILE A 67 12.26 -5.65 -7.65
CA ILE A 67 11.89 -5.94 -6.25
C ILE A 67 13.10 -6.10 -5.33
N ASP A 68 14.21 -6.63 -5.86
CA ASP A 68 15.47 -6.80 -5.16
C ASP A 68 16.55 -5.76 -5.54
N SER A 69 16.17 -4.67 -6.20
CA SER A 69 17.08 -3.55 -6.51
C SER A 69 17.25 -2.64 -5.28
N PRO A 70 18.44 -2.60 -4.64
CA PRO A 70 18.66 -1.73 -3.49
C PRO A 70 18.43 -0.25 -3.82
N GLN A 71 18.79 0.18 -5.04
CA GLN A 71 18.66 1.57 -5.48
C GLN A 71 17.19 1.99 -5.62
N VAL A 72 16.34 1.10 -6.17
CA VAL A 72 14.89 1.35 -6.31
C VAL A 72 14.26 1.40 -4.92
N GLN A 73 14.60 0.44 -4.07
CA GLN A 73 14.02 0.35 -2.74
C GLN A 73 14.46 1.53 -1.84
N ALA A 74 15.70 1.98 -1.92
CA ALA A 74 16.15 3.17 -1.19
C ALA A 74 15.42 4.46 -1.62
N LYS A 75 15.12 4.61 -2.92
CA LYS A 75 14.30 5.74 -3.42
C LYS A 75 12.88 5.70 -2.87
N ASN A 76 12.29 4.51 -2.76
CA ASN A 76 10.97 4.35 -2.13
C ASN A 76 10.99 4.82 -0.68
N VAL A 77 11.96 4.37 0.11
CA VAL A 77 12.10 4.79 1.53
C VAL A 77 12.22 6.31 1.63
N ALA A 78 13.13 6.91 0.85
CA ALA A 78 13.34 8.36 0.88
C ALA A 78 12.05 9.14 0.51
N GLY A 79 11.40 8.79 -0.59
CA GLY A 79 10.16 9.45 -1.02
C GLY A 79 8.99 9.22 -0.06
N SER A 80 8.92 8.05 0.58
CA SER A 80 7.88 7.77 1.59
C SER A 80 8.07 8.61 2.86
N LEU A 81 9.31 8.90 3.26
CA LEU A 81 9.57 9.82 4.36
C LEU A 81 9.18 11.27 4.03
N GLU A 82 9.32 11.70 2.76
CA GLU A 82 8.82 13.00 2.32
C GLU A 82 7.27 13.05 2.34
N CYS A 83 6.58 11.93 2.11
CA CYS A 83 5.12 11.87 2.27
C CYS A 83 4.67 12.14 3.71
N ILE A 84 5.46 11.75 4.73
CA ILE A 84 5.15 12.06 6.12
C ILE A 84 5.28 13.58 6.37
N ARG A 85 6.32 14.22 5.81
CA ARG A 85 6.50 15.68 5.90
C ARG A 85 5.37 16.43 5.17
N ALA A 86 5.01 15.94 3.99
CA ALA A 86 3.88 16.46 3.22
C ALA A 86 2.56 16.37 4.01
N ALA A 87 2.30 15.24 4.68
CA ALA A 87 1.13 15.08 5.54
C ALA A 87 1.10 16.16 6.66
N LYS A 88 2.25 16.43 7.27
CA LYS A 88 2.35 17.48 8.29
C LYS A 88 2.06 18.87 7.73
N GLU A 89 2.61 19.19 6.57
CA GLU A 89 2.38 20.51 5.93
C GLU A 89 0.93 20.69 5.47
N LEU A 90 0.25 19.60 5.07
CA LEU A 90 -1.17 19.60 4.76
C LEU A 90 -2.08 19.72 5.99
N GLY A 91 -1.51 19.71 7.20
CA GLY A 91 -2.28 19.77 8.43
C GLY A 91 -2.90 18.46 8.87
N CYS A 92 -2.49 17.34 8.28
CA CYS A 92 -3.00 16.03 8.68
C CYS A 92 -2.73 15.73 10.16
N THR A 93 -3.64 15.02 10.76
CA THR A 93 -3.50 14.45 12.12
C THR A 93 -3.08 12.99 12.11
N MET A 94 -3.26 12.32 10.97
CA MET A 94 -2.97 10.90 10.80
C MET A 94 -2.15 10.65 9.53
N PHE A 95 -1.18 9.74 9.63
CA PHE A 95 -0.47 9.16 8.49
C PHE A 95 -0.61 7.64 8.56
N MET A 96 -1.16 7.04 7.51
CA MET A 96 -1.34 5.60 7.39
C MET A 96 -0.58 5.09 6.17
N ASP A 97 0.18 4.00 6.30
CA ASP A 97 0.88 3.40 5.16
C ASP A 97 0.62 1.91 4.99
N ALA A 98 0.84 1.45 3.75
CA ALA A 98 0.82 0.05 3.41
C ALA A 98 2.18 -0.60 3.69
N GLY A 99 2.28 -1.28 4.82
CA GLY A 99 3.30 -2.27 5.10
C GLY A 99 3.06 -3.60 4.37
N SER A 100 3.85 -4.59 4.68
CA SER A 100 3.76 -5.89 4.01
C SER A 100 4.15 -7.04 4.94
N ARG A 101 3.49 -8.18 4.81
CA ARG A 101 3.86 -9.42 5.50
C ARG A 101 5.33 -9.85 5.28
N VAL A 102 5.96 -9.42 4.19
CA VAL A 102 7.36 -9.76 3.89
C VAL A 102 8.37 -9.13 4.85
N GLU A 103 7.94 -8.15 5.64
CA GLU A 103 8.73 -7.56 6.72
C GLU A 103 9.05 -8.57 7.81
N TYR A 104 8.12 -9.47 8.10
CA TYR A 104 8.34 -10.55 9.07
C TYR A 104 9.45 -11.52 8.65
N GLY A 105 9.63 -11.73 7.34
CA GLY A 105 10.54 -12.73 6.80
C GLY A 105 9.97 -14.15 6.85
N LEU A 106 10.84 -15.11 7.14
CA LEU A 106 10.45 -16.52 7.33
C LEU A 106 10.10 -16.73 8.81
N THR A 107 8.85 -17.06 9.07
CA THR A 107 8.32 -17.29 10.42
C THR A 107 7.62 -18.63 10.49
N ASP A 108 7.76 -19.30 11.64
CA ASP A 108 7.01 -20.51 11.96
C ASP A 108 5.83 -20.12 12.89
N GLY A 109 4.62 -20.51 12.52
CA GLY A 109 3.42 -20.27 13.33
C GLY A 109 2.65 -18.98 12.97
N PHE A 110 1.91 -18.45 13.92
CA PHE A 110 1.10 -17.25 13.72
C PHE A 110 1.94 -15.98 13.78
N MET A 111 1.73 -15.09 12.82
CA MET A 111 2.33 -13.77 12.80
C MET A 111 1.47 -12.82 13.64
N GLN A 112 2.10 -12.16 14.61
CA GLN A 112 1.52 -11.11 15.46
C GLN A 112 2.27 -9.80 15.19
N GLU A 113 1.69 -8.69 15.60
CA GLU A 113 2.26 -7.36 15.31
C GLU A 113 3.60 -7.10 16.02
N ASP A 114 3.82 -7.75 17.16
CA ASP A 114 4.94 -7.54 18.07
C ASP A 114 6.12 -8.51 17.87
N ILE A 115 6.01 -9.45 16.91
CA ILE A 115 7.12 -10.35 16.62
C ILE A 115 8.26 -9.64 15.87
N ASP A 116 9.49 -10.08 16.11
CA ASP A 116 10.67 -9.56 15.44
C ASP A 116 10.60 -9.74 13.93
N CYS A 117 10.91 -8.68 13.20
CA CYS A 117 10.93 -8.66 11.75
C CYS A 117 12.33 -9.00 11.21
N HIS A 118 12.40 -10.04 10.36
CA HIS A 118 13.63 -10.52 9.72
C HIS A 118 13.47 -10.63 8.20
N PRO A 119 13.26 -9.51 7.49
CA PRO A 119 12.99 -9.53 6.06
C PRO A 119 14.18 -10.09 5.27
N VAL A 120 13.88 -10.97 4.29
CA VAL A 120 14.92 -11.71 3.55
C VAL A 120 15.27 -11.07 2.20
N ASN A 121 14.34 -10.31 1.58
CA ASN A 121 14.57 -9.63 0.30
C ASN A 121 14.68 -8.12 0.45
N GLN A 122 15.15 -7.42 -0.59
CA GLN A 122 15.37 -5.97 -0.52
C GLN A 122 14.07 -5.18 -0.32
N TYR A 123 12.98 -5.62 -0.92
CA TYR A 123 11.66 -5.00 -0.73
C TYR A 123 11.20 -5.07 0.73
N GLY A 124 11.26 -6.25 1.35
CA GLY A 124 10.89 -6.41 2.77
C GLY A 124 11.80 -5.60 3.69
N LYS A 125 13.12 -5.59 3.41
CA LYS A 125 14.09 -4.77 4.16
C LYS A 125 13.75 -3.29 4.08
N ALA A 126 13.41 -2.79 2.90
CA ALA A 126 13.05 -1.40 2.70
C ALA A 126 11.72 -1.03 3.36
N LYS A 127 10.71 -1.90 3.31
CA LYS A 127 9.44 -1.70 4.04
C LYS A 127 9.68 -1.63 5.55
N TRP A 128 10.46 -2.54 6.09
CA TRP A 128 10.83 -2.54 7.50
C TRP A 128 11.68 -1.32 7.88
N GLU A 129 12.66 -0.94 7.05
CA GLU A 129 13.46 0.27 7.24
C GLU A 129 12.57 1.53 7.25
N PHE A 130 11.60 1.60 6.34
CA PHE A 130 10.66 2.71 6.32
C PHE A 130 9.87 2.78 7.63
N TYR A 131 9.28 1.68 8.09
CA TYR A 131 8.57 1.63 9.37
C TYR A 131 9.43 2.13 10.53
N GLN A 132 10.66 1.63 10.66
CA GLN A 132 11.57 2.02 11.73
C GLN A 132 11.92 3.52 11.74
N LYS A 133 11.91 4.17 10.57
CA LYS A 133 12.14 5.61 10.42
C LYS A 133 10.85 6.42 10.53
N ALA A 134 9.75 5.90 10.03
CA ALA A 134 8.46 6.56 10.00
C ALA A 134 7.86 6.72 11.41
N ALA A 135 7.93 5.69 12.24
CA ALA A 135 7.34 5.72 13.57
C ALA A 135 7.89 6.88 14.45
N PRO A 136 9.22 7.03 14.63
CA PRO A 136 9.74 8.18 15.37
C PRO A 136 9.46 9.52 14.67
N LEU A 137 9.57 9.59 13.34
CA LEU A 137 9.32 10.82 12.59
C LEU A 137 7.87 11.29 12.75
N CYS A 138 6.89 10.39 12.68
CA CYS A 138 5.49 10.73 12.93
C CYS A 138 5.27 11.20 14.36
N THR A 139 5.91 10.58 15.34
CA THR A 139 5.86 10.99 16.75
C THR A 139 6.40 12.42 16.92
N ASP A 140 7.57 12.71 16.34
CA ASP A 140 8.22 14.02 16.41
C ASP A 140 7.36 15.13 15.75
N LEU A 141 6.64 14.78 14.68
CA LEU A 141 5.74 15.68 13.97
C LEU A 141 4.33 15.77 14.57
N GLY A 142 4.02 14.96 15.58
CA GLY A 142 2.69 14.90 16.21
C GLY A 142 1.62 14.30 15.30
N LEU A 143 1.99 13.35 14.45
CA LEU A 143 1.08 12.59 13.61
C LEU A 143 0.74 11.25 14.26
N HIS A 144 -0.53 10.88 14.26
CA HIS A 144 -0.94 9.51 14.57
C HIS A 144 -0.50 8.59 13.43
N TYR A 145 0.31 7.58 13.73
CA TYR A 145 0.87 6.69 12.73
C TYR A 145 0.22 5.32 12.75
N VAL A 146 -0.23 4.86 11.60
CA VAL A 146 -0.80 3.52 11.40
C VAL A 146 -0.04 2.80 10.29
N HIS A 147 0.58 1.65 10.63
CA HIS A 147 1.32 0.82 9.71
C HIS A 147 0.58 -0.49 9.44
N LEU A 148 0.05 -0.66 8.22
CA LEU A 148 -0.78 -1.81 7.86
C LEU A 148 0.05 -2.88 7.15
N ARG A 149 0.39 -3.97 7.82
CA ARG A 149 1.08 -5.11 7.20
C ARG A 149 0.10 -5.98 6.43
N PHE A 150 -0.13 -5.63 5.17
CA PHE A 150 -0.99 -6.41 4.30
C PHE A 150 -0.41 -7.79 4.00
N PHE A 151 -1.28 -8.79 4.10
CA PHE A 151 -1.02 -10.16 3.63
C PHE A 151 -1.48 -10.29 2.18
N SER A 152 -2.22 -11.35 1.82
CA SER A 152 -2.67 -11.53 0.45
C SER A 152 -4.08 -11.02 0.27
N VAL A 153 -4.18 -9.80 -0.23
CA VAL A 153 -5.46 -9.21 -0.65
C VAL A 153 -5.80 -9.73 -2.05
N TYR A 154 -7.05 -10.14 -2.25
CA TYR A 154 -7.57 -10.59 -3.53
C TYR A 154 -8.91 -9.93 -3.84
N GLY A 155 -9.31 -9.91 -5.09
CA GLY A 155 -10.58 -9.33 -5.53
C GLY A 155 -10.46 -8.55 -6.83
N THR A 156 -11.36 -7.59 -7.02
CA THR A 156 -11.38 -6.74 -8.22
C THR A 156 -10.06 -5.97 -8.36
N GLY A 157 -9.41 -6.09 -9.52
CA GLY A 157 -8.13 -5.45 -9.81
C GLY A 157 -6.90 -6.29 -9.44
N ASP A 158 -7.09 -7.50 -8.88
CA ASP A 158 -5.99 -8.43 -8.64
C ASP A 158 -5.39 -8.96 -9.96
N HIS A 159 -4.14 -9.37 -9.91
CA HIS A 159 -3.43 -9.89 -11.07
C HIS A 159 -4.11 -11.15 -11.64
N PRO A 160 -4.29 -11.25 -12.99
CA PRO A 160 -4.92 -12.42 -13.61
C PRO A 160 -4.24 -13.76 -13.34
N TRP A 161 -2.95 -13.71 -12.98
CA TRP A 161 -2.12 -14.87 -12.65
C TRP A 161 -2.05 -15.19 -11.15
N SER A 162 -2.72 -14.42 -10.30
CA SER A 162 -2.82 -14.76 -8.88
C SER A 162 -3.59 -16.09 -8.70
N ILE A 163 -3.32 -16.77 -7.60
CA ILE A 163 -3.94 -18.09 -7.36
C ILE A 163 -5.47 -17.99 -7.32
N ILE A 164 -6.00 -17.02 -6.59
CA ILE A 164 -7.46 -16.86 -6.44
C ILE A 164 -8.09 -16.45 -7.77
N SER A 165 -7.54 -15.45 -8.48
CA SER A 165 -8.04 -15.02 -9.78
C SER A 165 -8.01 -16.15 -10.81
N THR A 166 -6.96 -16.99 -10.79
CA THR A 166 -6.83 -18.16 -11.65
C THR A 166 -7.90 -19.19 -11.33
N LEU A 167 -8.09 -19.54 -10.06
CA LEU A 167 -9.09 -20.54 -9.65
C LEU A 167 -10.51 -20.08 -10.00
N VAL A 168 -10.85 -18.83 -9.73
CA VAL A 168 -12.18 -18.24 -10.01
C VAL A 168 -12.47 -18.22 -11.52
N ARG A 169 -11.46 -18.02 -12.35
CA ARG A 169 -11.62 -18.01 -13.81
C ARG A 169 -11.70 -19.43 -14.40
N GLU A 170 -10.80 -20.30 -13.99
CA GLU A 170 -10.59 -21.60 -14.68
C GLU A 170 -11.57 -22.70 -14.22
N LEU A 171 -11.86 -22.77 -12.92
CA LEU A 171 -12.72 -23.83 -12.39
C LEU A 171 -14.17 -23.78 -12.91
N PRO A 172 -14.85 -22.63 -12.98
CA PRO A 172 -16.19 -22.54 -13.58
C PRO A 172 -16.20 -22.86 -15.07
N ALA A 173 -15.07 -22.63 -15.77
CA ALA A 173 -14.90 -23.01 -17.18
C ALA A 173 -14.65 -24.51 -17.39
N GLY A 174 -14.59 -25.30 -16.31
CA GLY A 174 -14.31 -26.73 -16.37
C GLY A 174 -12.83 -27.08 -16.60
N ASN A 175 -11.94 -26.11 -16.50
CA ASN A 175 -10.50 -26.32 -16.71
C ASN A 175 -9.84 -26.88 -15.43
N LYS A 176 -8.80 -27.70 -15.65
CA LYS A 176 -7.96 -28.19 -14.55
C LYS A 176 -6.90 -27.17 -14.19
N VAL A 177 -6.80 -26.83 -12.92
CA VAL A 177 -5.76 -25.94 -12.40
C VAL A 177 -4.72 -26.78 -11.65
N SER A 178 -3.45 -26.66 -12.05
CA SER A 178 -2.34 -27.32 -11.38
C SER A 178 -1.91 -26.49 -10.16
N LEU A 179 -1.97 -27.10 -8.99
CA LEU A 179 -1.55 -26.50 -7.73
C LEU A 179 -0.38 -27.30 -7.15
N SER A 180 0.38 -26.64 -6.25
CA SER A 180 1.35 -27.35 -5.42
C SER A 180 0.64 -28.28 -4.43
N ALA A 181 1.39 -28.96 -3.57
CA ALA A 181 0.81 -29.84 -2.54
C ALA A 181 -0.04 -29.10 -1.49
N CYS A 182 -0.26 -27.81 -1.63
CA CYS A 182 -1.11 -26.93 -0.79
C CYS A 182 -0.80 -27.06 0.71
N ARG A 183 0.48 -27.20 1.07
CA ARG A 183 0.92 -27.33 2.46
C ARG A 183 1.21 -26.00 3.14
N HIS A 184 1.25 -24.90 2.39
CA HIS A 184 1.50 -23.57 2.92
C HIS A 184 0.26 -23.06 3.63
N GLN A 185 0.45 -22.55 4.84
CA GLN A 185 -0.57 -21.75 5.50
C GLN A 185 -0.54 -20.35 4.90
N TRP A 186 -1.71 -19.82 4.54
CA TRP A 186 -1.82 -18.55 3.86
C TRP A 186 -3.05 -17.78 4.33
N ASN A 187 -2.89 -16.49 4.56
CA ASN A 187 -3.99 -15.62 4.91
C ASN A 187 -4.43 -14.84 3.66
N PHE A 188 -5.67 -15.06 3.25
CA PHE A 188 -6.32 -14.32 2.18
C PHE A 188 -7.39 -13.40 2.74
N MET A 189 -7.40 -12.14 2.30
CA MET A 189 -8.37 -11.13 2.66
C MET A 189 -9.05 -10.59 1.41
N TYR A 190 -10.37 -10.51 1.39
CA TYR A 190 -11.08 -9.91 0.27
C TYR A 190 -10.86 -8.40 0.27
N ILE A 191 -10.82 -7.79 -0.94
CA ILE A 191 -10.46 -6.37 -1.08
C ILE A 191 -11.43 -5.44 -0.35
N ASP A 192 -12.73 -5.76 -0.34
CA ASP A 192 -13.70 -4.91 0.33
C ASP A 192 -13.52 -4.95 1.86
N ASP A 193 -13.21 -6.13 2.44
CA ASP A 193 -12.89 -6.25 3.87
C ASP A 193 -11.60 -5.48 4.21
N ALA A 194 -10.59 -5.55 3.33
CA ALA A 194 -9.35 -4.78 3.51
C ALA A 194 -9.61 -3.26 3.46
N VAL A 195 -10.49 -2.81 2.58
CA VAL A 195 -10.83 -1.39 2.45
C VAL A 195 -11.66 -0.89 3.64
N GLU A 196 -12.59 -1.71 4.14
CA GLU A 196 -13.34 -1.39 5.38
C GLU A 196 -12.37 -1.28 6.58
N ALA A 197 -11.43 -2.21 6.74
CA ALA A 197 -10.44 -2.16 7.80
C ALA A 197 -9.49 -0.94 7.71
N VAL A 198 -9.25 -0.41 6.52
CA VAL A 198 -8.50 0.84 6.32
C VAL A 198 -9.34 2.07 6.69
N TYR A 199 -10.65 1.98 6.56
CA TYR A 199 -11.56 3.09 6.86
C TYR A 199 -11.85 3.21 8.36
N GLU A 200 -11.99 2.11 9.10
CA GLU A 200 -12.20 2.05 10.56
C GLU A 200 -11.01 2.62 11.37
#